data_5327f989cbfafb6ae3fe38d881284f49
#
_entry.id   5327f989cbfafb6ae3fe38d881284f49
#
_cell.length_a   1.000
_cell.length_b   1.000
_cell.length_c   1.000
_cell.angle_alpha   90.00
_cell.angle_beta   90.00
_cell.angle_gamma   90.00
#
_symmetry.space_group_name_H-M   'P 1'
#
loop_
_entity.id
_entity.type
_entity.pdbx_description
1 polymer ?
#
loop_
_entity_poly.entity_id
_entity_poly.type
_entity_poly.pdbx_seq_one_letter_code
_entity_poly.pdbx_strand_id
1 'polypeptide(L)'
;MAVRNALIPYEPDAVWSVLADGSSYAEWVVGTKEIHSVDENWPRVGSSLRFTAGLGRLSITDFTTSRLCVPGSRLELEARALPYGSVRISIEILPWGDESVVIIDEHPLRGPGPLLENPLVEFGLTIRNRQMLRKLARAVENRQRVSS
;
A
#
# COMPACT_ATOMS: atom_id res chain seq x y z
N MET A 1 2.26 15.15 -4.98
CA MET A 1 1.45 13.95 -5.14
C MET A 1 2.18 12.95 -6.04
N ALA A 2 2.40 11.75 -5.57
CA ALA A 2 3.15 10.73 -6.30
C ALA A 2 2.18 9.68 -6.85
N VAL A 3 1.97 9.67 -8.16
CA VAL A 3 1.03 8.77 -8.84
C VAL A 3 1.79 7.88 -9.81
N ARG A 4 1.54 6.59 -9.74
CA ARG A 4 2.11 5.59 -10.67
C ARG A 4 1.06 4.56 -11.03
N ASN A 5 1.21 3.96 -12.20
CA ASN A 5 0.35 2.87 -12.63
C ASN A 5 1.17 1.73 -13.22
N ALA A 6 0.59 0.56 -13.24
CA ALA A 6 1.19 -0.62 -13.85
C ALA A 6 0.11 -1.57 -14.33
N LEU A 7 0.43 -2.30 -15.40
CA LEU A 7 -0.40 -3.41 -15.86
C LEU A 7 0.04 -4.66 -15.13
N ILE A 8 -0.90 -5.33 -14.48
CA ILE A 8 -0.67 -6.61 -13.80
C ILE A 8 -1.46 -7.66 -14.58
N PRO A 9 -0.80 -8.74 -15.08
CA PRO A 9 -1.43 -9.71 -15.98
C PRO A 9 -2.36 -10.69 -15.26
N TYR A 10 -3.19 -10.21 -14.36
CA TYR A 10 -4.17 -10.98 -13.61
C TYR A 10 -5.43 -10.15 -13.42
N GLU A 11 -6.58 -10.82 -13.26
CA GLU A 11 -7.87 -10.16 -13.06
C GLU A 11 -7.90 -9.33 -11.77
N PRO A 12 -8.78 -8.31 -11.69
CA PRO A 12 -8.90 -7.48 -10.49
C PRO A 12 -9.08 -8.24 -9.19
N ASP A 13 -9.82 -9.34 -9.19
CA ASP A 13 -10.02 -10.15 -7.98
C ASP A 13 -8.72 -10.75 -7.48
N ALA A 14 -7.81 -11.12 -8.38
CA ALA A 14 -6.51 -11.63 -8.00
C ALA A 14 -5.67 -10.56 -7.30
N VAL A 15 -5.69 -9.33 -7.81
CA VAL A 15 -5.01 -8.20 -7.20
C VAL A 15 -5.65 -7.89 -5.84
N TRP A 16 -6.97 -7.85 -5.80
CA TRP A 16 -7.70 -7.57 -4.57
C TRP A 16 -7.39 -8.58 -3.47
N SER A 17 -7.21 -9.85 -3.82
CA SER A 17 -6.91 -10.89 -2.84
C SER A 17 -5.64 -10.60 -2.04
N VAL A 18 -4.67 -9.94 -2.65
CA VAL A 18 -3.43 -9.50 -1.96
C VAL A 18 -3.72 -8.29 -1.09
N LEU A 19 -4.44 -7.30 -1.60
CA LEU A 19 -4.76 -6.08 -0.84
C LEU A 19 -5.65 -6.37 0.36
N ALA A 20 -6.55 -7.34 0.23
CA ALA A 20 -7.44 -7.75 1.32
C ALA A 20 -6.73 -8.56 2.39
N ASP A 21 -5.54 -9.06 2.11
CA ASP A 21 -4.75 -9.82 3.06
C ASP A 21 -3.72 -8.89 3.72
N GLY A 22 -4.06 -8.35 4.89
CA GLY A 22 -3.18 -7.42 5.60
C GLY A 22 -1.82 -8.01 5.95
N SER A 23 -1.73 -9.33 6.14
CA SER A 23 -0.47 -9.99 6.46
C SER A 23 0.52 -9.96 5.28
N SER A 24 0.04 -9.74 4.06
CA SER A 24 0.87 -9.66 2.86
C SER A 24 1.63 -8.32 2.74
N TYR A 25 1.29 -7.34 3.55
CA TYR A 25 1.78 -5.97 3.37
C TYR A 25 3.30 -5.83 3.55
N ALA A 26 3.93 -6.70 4.34
CA ALA A 26 5.38 -6.73 4.45
C ALA A 26 6.05 -7.15 3.14
N GLU A 27 5.33 -7.85 2.26
CA GLU A 27 5.87 -8.34 0.99
C GLU A 27 5.91 -7.23 -0.08
N TRP A 28 4.95 -6.29 -0.06
CA TRP A 28 4.86 -5.32 -1.14
C TRP A 28 4.92 -3.86 -0.71
N VAL A 29 4.60 -3.54 0.53
CA VAL A 29 4.73 -2.14 1.01
C VAL A 29 6.18 -1.88 1.39
N VAL A 30 6.84 -1.10 0.55
CA VAL A 30 8.27 -0.79 0.71
C VAL A 30 8.55 -0.11 2.05
N GLY A 31 9.53 -0.63 2.78
CA GLY A 31 9.88 -0.13 4.10
C GLY A 31 9.25 -0.91 5.24
N THR A 32 8.18 -1.66 4.98
CA THR A 32 7.56 -2.50 6.00
C THR A 32 8.39 -3.75 6.24
N LYS A 33 8.81 -3.96 7.47
CA LYS A 33 9.60 -5.12 7.87
C LYS A 33 8.74 -6.27 8.37
N GLU A 34 7.68 -5.94 9.12
CA GLU A 34 6.88 -6.95 9.81
C GLU A 34 5.45 -6.46 10.02
N ILE A 35 4.50 -7.36 9.93
CA ILE A 35 3.09 -7.13 10.30
C ILE A 35 2.84 -7.88 11.60
N HIS A 36 2.46 -7.17 12.66
CA HIS A 36 2.24 -7.75 13.98
C HIS A 36 0.82 -8.26 14.18
N SER A 37 -0.16 -7.50 13.66
CA SER A 37 -1.56 -7.85 13.82
C SER A 37 -2.39 -7.20 12.73
N VAL A 38 -3.52 -7.84 12.42
CA VAL A 38 -4.47 -7.35 11.41
C VAL A 38 -5.86 -7.55 12.02
N ASP A 39 -6.70 -6.51 11.98
CA ASP A 39 -8.08 -6.62 12.44
C ASP A 39 -8.82 -7.66 11.59
N GLU A 40 -9.71 -8.41 12.23
CA GLU A 40 -10.47 -9.49 11.56
C GLU A 40 -11.30 -8.98 10.39
N ASN A 41 -11.79 -7.74 10.48
CA ASN A 41 -12.61 -7.13 9.43
C ASN A 41 -11.79 -6.38 8.37
N TRP A 42 -10.45 -6.50 8.40
CA TRP A 42 -9.62 -5.88 7.37
C TRP A 42 -10.03 -6.33 5.97
N PRO A 43 -10.16 -5.48 4.96
CA PRO A 43 -9.81 -4.05 4.92
C PRO A 43 -11.01 -3.09 5.04
N ARG A 44 -12.05 -3.44 5.76
CA ARG A 44 -13.20 -2.56 5.95
C ARG A 44 -12.78 -1.21 6.53
N VAL A 45 -13.53 -0.16 6.18
CA VAL A 45 -13.27 1.19 6.69
C VAL A 45 -13.23 1.17 8.22
N GLY A 46 -12.18 1.78 8.78
CA GLY A 46 -11.95 1.83 10.22
C GLY A 46 -11.10 0.70 10.76
N SER A 47 -10.92 -0.39 9.99
CA SER A 47 -10.03 -1.47 10.42
C SER A 47 -8.57 -1.05 10.28
N SER A 48 -7.71 -1.69 11.06
CA SER A 48 -6.29 -1.35 11.11
C SER A 48 -5.41 -2.58 11.11
N LEU A 49 -4.17 -2.38 10.68
CA LEU A 49 -3.10 -3.34 10.91
C LEU A 49 -1.93 -2.63 11.60
N ARG A 50 -1.19 -3.39 12.39
CA ARG A 50 -0.03 -2.89 13.10
C ARG A 50 1.24 -3.39 12.43
N PHE A 51 2.15 -2.48 12.12
CA PHE A 51 3.37 -2.79 11.38
C PHE A 51 4.61 -2.21 12.04
N THR A 52 5.76 -2.77 11.69
CA THR A 52 7.07 -2.16 11.94
C THR A 52 7.69 -1.82 10.61
N ALA A 53 8.09 -0.56 10.45
CA ALA A 53 8.81 -0.09 9.27
C ALA A 53 10.22 0.33 9.67
N GLY A 54 11.15 0.21 8.74
CA GLY A 54 12.53 0.54 8.98
C GLY A 54 13.12 1.53 7.99
N LEU A 55 13.94 2.43 8.51
CA LEU A 55 14.76 3.36 7.75
C LEU A 55 16.18 3.27 8.32
N GLY A 56 17.03 2.45 7.69
CA GLY A 56 18.38 2.22 8.20
C GLY A 56 18.36 1.59 9.59
N ARG A 57 18.89 2.29 10.57
CA ARG A 57 18.92 1.83 11.97
C ARG A 57 17.66 2.16 12.74
N LEU A 58 16.80 3.02 12.17
CA LEU A 58 15.56 3.42 12.82
C LEU A 58 14.45 2.46 12.46
N SER A 59 13.63 2.14 13.43
CA SER A 59 12.40 1.39 13.20
C SER A 59 11.23 2.09 13.89
N ILE A 60 10.07 2.03 13.24
CA ILE A 60 8.85 2.65 13.73
C ILE A 60 7.78 1.58 13.74
N THR A 61 7.07 1.45 14.86
CA THR A 61 5.91 0.59 14.96
C THR A 61 4.67 1.47 15.08
N ASP A 62 3.73 1.32 14.16
CA ASP A 62 2.53 2.14 14.14
C ASP A 62 1.41 1.39 13.41
N PHE A 63 0.34 2.08 13.06
CA PHE A 63 -0.86 1.52 12.46
C PHE A 63 -1.11 2.07 11.07
N THR A 64 -1.61 1.19 10.20
CA THR A 64 -2.24 1.57 8.93
C THR A 64 -3.73 1.32 9.07
N THR A 65 -4.53 2.34 8.79
CA THR A 65 -5.99 2.29 8.93
C THR A 65 -6.65 2.44 7.57
N SER A 66 -7.65 1.60 7.30
CA SER A 66 -8.45 1.71 6.08
C SER A 66 -9.41 2.89 6.19
N ARG A 67 -9.37 3.79 5.22
CA ARG A 67 -10.22 4.98 5.18
C ARG A 67 -11.29 4.92 4.11
N LEU A 68 -11.08 4.14 3.06
CA LEU A 68 -12.06 3.87 2.01
C LEU A 68 -11.84 2.46 1.51
N CYS A 69 -12.92 1.71 1.35
CA CYS A 69 -12.84 0.34 0.85
C CYS A 69 -14.01 0.08 -0.10
N VAL A 70 -13.70 -0.10 -1.38
CA VAL A 70 -14.64 -0.57 -2.38
C VAL A 70 -14.10 -1.91 -2.86
N PRO A 71 -14.64 -3.03 -2.36
CA PRO A 71 -14.08 -4.36 -2.65
C PRO A 71 -13.87 -4.61 -4.14
N GLY A 72 -12.68 -5.09 -4.47
CA GLY A 72 -12.30 -5.40 -5.85
C GLY A 72 -11.89 -4.19 -6.68
N SER A 73 -12.04 -2.97 -6.20
CA SER A 73 -11.88 -1.76 -7.00
C SER A 73 -10.95 -0.72 -6.38
N ARG A 74 -11.13 -0.40 -5.12
CA ARG A 74 -10.41 0.73 -4.53
C ARG A 74 -10.18 0.56 -3.04
N LEU A 75 -8.99 0.92 -2.59
CA LEU A 75 -8.63 0.91 -1.19
C LEU A 75 -7.81 2.16 -0.88
N GLU A 76 -8.22 2.94 0.12
CA GLU A 76 -7.45 4.07 0.59
C GLU A 76 -7.06 3.85 2.04
N LEU A 77 -5.78 4.04 2.30
CA LEU A 77 -5.17 3.77 3.59
C LEU A 77 -4.51 5.02 4.13
N GLU A 78 -4.50 5.15 5.45
CA GLU A 78 -3.63 6.11 6.13
C GLU A 78 -2.60 5.33 6.94
N ALA A 79 -1.35 5.41 6.53
CA ALA A 79 -0.24 4.80 7.25
C ALA A 79 0.38 5.86 8.16
N ARG A 80 0.34 5.61 9.46
CA ARG A 80 0.93 6.52 10.45
C ARG A 80 2.39 6.16 10.67
N ALA A 81 3.17 7.19 10.99
CA ALA A 81 4.59 7.04 11.33
C ALA A 81 4.96 8.14 12.33
N LEU A 82 4.33 8.09 13.51
CA LEU A 82 4.58 9.10 14.53
C LEU A 82 6.00 8.99 15.08
N PRO A 83 6.70 10.10 15.35
CA PRO A 83 6.19 11.50 15.30
C PRO A 83 6.28 12.16 13.92
N TYR A 84 6.63 11.43 12.87
CA TYR A 84 6.90 12.01 11.55
C TYR A 84 5.64 12.36 10.75
N GLY A 85 4.49 11.84 11.15
CA GLY A 85 3.22 12.17 10.51
C GLY A 85 2.50 10.96 9.94
N SER A 86 1.76 11.17 8.85
CA SER A 86 1.05 10.09 8.17
C SER A 86 1.05 10.30 6.66
N VAL A 87 0.81 9.21 5.94
CA VAL A 87 0.81 9.17 4.48
C VAL A 87 -0.49 8.55 4.01
N ARG A 88 -1.11 9.15 2.98
CA ARG A 88 -2.26 8.56 2.30
C ARG A 88 -1.76 7.67 1.19
N ILE A 89 -2.27 6.45 1.15
CA ILE A 89 -1.98 5.50 0.07
C ILE A 89 -3.33 5.16 -0.57
N SER A 90 -3.52 5.53 -1.83
CA SER A 90 -4.73 5.21 -2.58
C SER A 90 -4.36 4.20 -3.65
N ILE A 91 -5.09 3.09 -3.69
CA ILE A 91 -4.88 2.03 -4.66
C ILE A 91 -6.18 1.80 -5.41
N GLU A 92 -6.14 1.95 -6.73
CA GLU A 92 -7.28 1.73 -7.59
C GLU A 92 -6.97 0.60 -8.56
N ILE A 93 -7.94 -0.30 -8.74
CA ILE A 93 -7.83 -1.44 -9.67
C ILE A 93 -8.87 -1.25 -10.75
N LEU A 94 -8.40 -1.16 -12.00
CA LEU A 94 -9.27 -1.04 -13.16
C LEU A 94 -9.17 -2.32 -14.00
N PRO A 95 -10.30 -2.89 -14.42
CA PRO A 95 -10.24 -4.05 -15.32
C PRO A 95 -9.70 -3.65 -16.68
N TRP A 96 -8.87 -4.50 -17.25
CA TRP A 96 -8.28 -4.30 -18.56
C TRP A 96 -8.33 -5.64 -19.31
N GLY A 97 -9.50 -5.98 -19.85
CA GLY A 97 -9.75 -7.33 -20.34
C GLY A 97 -9.71 -8.32 -19.19
N ASP A 98 -8.86 -9.31 -19.30
CA ASP A 98 -8.61 -10.29 -18.23
C ASP A 98 -7.40 -9.92 -17.36
N GLU A 99 -6.92 -8.68 -17.50
CA GLU A 99 -5.81 -8.13 -16.72
C GLU A 99 -6.30 -6.96 -15.87
N SER A 100 -5.38 -6.31 -15.16
CA SER A 100 -5.69 -5.16 -14.31
C SER A 100 -4.70 -4.03 -14.53
N VAL A 101 -5.22 -2.80 -14.57
CA VAL A 101 -4.40 -1.61 -14.42
C VAL A 101 -4.52 -1.17 -12.97
N VAL A 102 -3.39 -1.14 -12.26
CA VAL A 102 -3.36 -0.73 -10.86
C VAL A 102 -2.70 0.63 -10.75
N ILE A 103 -3.38 1.53 -10.07
CA ILE A 103 -2.92 2.91 -9.87
C ILE A 103 -2.66 3.12 -8.39
N ILE A 104 -1.43 3.52 -8.05
CA ILE A 104 -1.08 3.92 -6.68
C ILE A 104 -0.82 5.42 -6.66
N ASP A 105 -1.49 6.09 -5.73
CA ASP A 105 -1.31 7.51 -5.46
C ASP A 105 -0.96 7.65 -3.98
N GLU A 106 0.18 8.25 -3.70
CA GLU A 106 0.67 8.39 -2.34
C GLU A 106 1.12 9.81 -2.07
N HIS A 107 0.69 10.39 -0.94
CA HIS A 107 1.17 11.70 -0.52
C HIS A 107 1.09 11.88 0.99
N PRO A 108 1.93 12.75 1.56
CA PRO A 108 1.88 13.06 3.00
C PRO A 108 0.57 13.76 3.35
N LEU A 109 -0.04 13.36 4.48
CA LEU A 109 -1.25 13.99 5.01
C LEU A 109 -0.93 14.88 6.19
N ARG A 110 -0.12 14.39 7.11
CA ARG A 110 0.20 15.04 8.37
C ARG A 110 1.71 15.00 8.57
N GLY A 111 2.23 16.01 9.27
CA GLY A 111 3.64 16.10 9.56
C GLY A 111 4.11 17.54 9.54
N PRO A 112 5.42 17.78 9.79
CA PRO A 112 5.99 19.12 9.67
C PRO A 112 5.73 19.71 8.28
N GLY A 113 5.36 20.99 8.22
CA GLY A 113 5.08 21.68 6.96
C GLY A 113 6.15 21.46 5.88
N PRO A 114 7.46 21.55 6.21
CA PRO A 114 8.51 21.30 5.20
C PRO A 114 8.45 19.92 4.56
N LEU A 115 7.95 18.89 5.27
CA LEU A 115 7.79 17.55 4.69
C LEU A 115 6.62 17.49 3.73
N LEU A 116 5.54 18.23 4.02
CA LEU A 116 4.34 18.21 3.18
C LEU A 116 4.55 18.86 1.81
N GLU A 117 5.46 19.82 1.73
CA GLU A 117 5.70 20.60 0.52
C GLU A 117 7.06 20.33 -0.12
N ASN A 118 7.83 19.37 0.39
CA ASN A 118 9.19 19.13 -0.05
C ASN A 118 9.22 18.31 -1.34
N PRO A 119 9.80 18.86 -2.45
CA PRO A 119 9.90 18.11 -3.72
C PRO A 119 10.73 16.83 -3.61
N LEU A 120 11.69 16.77 -2.67
CA LEU A 120 12.48 15.56 -2.45
C LEU A 120 11.64 14.44 -1.86
N VAL A 121 10.68 14.79 -1.00
CA VAL A 121 9.73 13.81 -0.44
C VAL A 121 8.85 13.26 -1.55
N GLU A 122 8.31 14.11 -2.42
CA GLU A 122 7.51 13.66 -3.56
C GLU A 122 8.29 12.76 -4.51
N PHE A 123 9.54 13.11 -4.80
CA PHE A 123 10.40 12.29 -5.65
C PHE A 123 10.64 10.92 -5.03
N GLY A 124 10.92 10.89 -3.72
CA GLY A 124 11.10 9.64 -2.97
C GLY A 124 9.85 8.77 -2.99
N LEU A 125 8.68 9.38 -2.83
CA LEU A 125 7.39 8.66 -2.90
C LEU A 125 7.12 8.10 -4.30
N THR A 126 7.51 8.83 -5.34
CA THR A 126 7.37 8.37 -6.72
C THR A 126 8.18 7.10 -6.97
N ILE A 127 9.45 7.09 -6.52
CA ILE A 127 10.31 5.91 -6.63
C ILE A 127 9.74 4.75 -5.80
N ARG A 128 9.30 5.04 -4.58
CA ARG A 128 8.71 4.06 -3.69
C ARG A 128 7.46 3.40 -4.30
N ASN A 129 6.59 4.20 -4.90
CA ASN A 129 5.37 3.69 -5.55
C ASN A 129 5.70 2.76 -6.71
N ARG A 130 6.74 3.09 -7.47
CA ARG A 130 7.18 2.23 -8.57
C ARG A 130 7.64 0.87 -8.05
N GLN A 131 8.41 0.86 -6.95
CA GLN A 131 8.86 -0.37 -6.31
C GLN A 131 7.68 -1.15 -5.73
N MET A 132 6.72 -0.45 -5.11
CA MET A 132 5.54 -1.08 -4.54
C MET A 132 4.71 -1.79 -5.60
N LEU A 133 4.52 -1.16 -6.77
CA LEU A 133 3.78 -1.80 -7.87
C LEU A 133 4.48 -3.06 -8.36
N ARG A 134 5.80 -3.04 -8.47
CA ARG A 134 6.56 -4.24 -8.86
C ARG A 134 6.41 -5.37 -7.85
N LYS A 135 6.51 -5.03 -6.57
CA LYS A 135 6.37 -6.00 -5.49
C LYS A 135 4.94 -6.51 -5.37
N LEU A 136 3.96 -5.64 -5.58
CA LEU A 136 2.55 -6.04 -5.59
C LEU A 136 2.30 -7.02 -6.73
N ALA A 137 2.78 -6.74 -7.93
CA ALA A 137 2.63 -7.63 -9.08
C ALA A 137 3.24 -9.01 -8.78
N ARG A 138 4.40 -9.03 -8.13
CA ARG A 138 5.07 -10.27 -7.74
C ARG A 138 4.29 -11.02 -6.67
N ALA A 139 3.71 -10.30 -5.70
CA ALA A 139 2.89 -10.92 -4.66
C ALA A 139 1.62 -11.55 -5.25
N VAL A 140 1.00 -10.88 -6.22
CA VAL A 140 -0.16 -11.42 -6.94
C VAL A 140 0.23 -12.69 -7.71
N GLU A 141 1.34 -12.65 -8.44
CA GLU A 141 1.83 -13.81 -9.19
C GLU A 141 2.10 -14.99 -8.27
N ASN A 142 2.78 -14.76 -7.14
CA ASN A 142 3.10 -15.82 -6.20
C ASN A 142 1.84 -16.46 -5.62
N ARG A 143 0.84 -15.64 -5.28
CA ARG A 143 -0.44 -16.13 -4.75
C ARG A 143 -1.17 -16.98 -5.79
N GLN A 144 -1.17 -16.56 -7.04
CA GLN A 144 -1.83 -17.30 -8.11
C GLN A 144 -1.14 -18.64 -8.38
N ARG A 145 0.19 -18.72 -8.31
CA ARG A 145 0.94 -19.97 -8.46
C ARG A 145 0.60 -20.98 -7.38
N VAL A 146 0.44 -20.50 -6.13
CA VAL A 146 0.10 -21.38 -4.99
C VAL A 146 -1.33 -21.89 -5.12
N SER A 147 -2.24 -21.08 -5.71
CA SER A 147 -3.65 -21.44 -5.84
C SER A 147 -3.97 -22.33 -7.04
N SER A 148 -3.04 -22.46 -7.99
CA SER A 148 -3.26 -23.24 -9.23
C SER A 148 -2.77 -24.67 -9.13
#